data_b5618475f9d243dcf7b39f5d0349c9b3
#
_entry.id   b5618475f9d243dcf7b39f5d0349c9b3
#
_cell.length_a   1.000
_cell.length_b   1.000
_cell.length_c   1.000
_cell.angle_alpha   90.00
_cell.angle_beta   90.00
_cell.angle_gamma   90.00
#
_symmetry.space_group_name_H-M   'P 1'
#
loop_
_entity.id
_entity.type
_entity.pdbx_description
1 polymer ?
#
loop_
_entity_poly.entity_id
_entity_poly.type
_entity_poly.pdbx_seq_one_letter_code
_entity_poly.pdbx_strand_id
1 'polypeptide(L)'
;MYQDPTRWGITLQTYVQLTMLDRHLSTMSAPVRMMERSIYSAKYIFVENLFRSGKMPEVDFAVLSEWFEWITQNIAIPVDLIVYLQSSPQTCHERLKERCREEEKIIPLEYLEAIHQLYEDWLIKKTSFNVPAPVLVIPADDDLQKMLHQYEENREKILAGSNV
;
A
#
# COMPACT_ATOMS: atom_id res chain seq x y z
N MET A 1 5.57 -7.27 -14.90
CA MET A 1 6.43 -7.12 -13.72
C MET A 1 6.62 -8.44 -12.96
N TYR A 2 5.61 -9.18 -12.56
CA TYR A 2 5.77 -10.44 -11.82
C TYR A 2 6.61 -11.51 -12.52
N GLN A 3 6.60 -11.60 -13.86
CA GLN A 3 7.41 -12.54 -14.64
C GLN A 3 8.88 -12.16 -14.73
N ASP A 4 9.19 -10.87 -14.78
CA ASP A 4 10.56 -10.34 -14.85
C ASP A 4 10.65 -9.04 -14.04
N PRO A 5 10.73 -9.14 -12.71
CA PRO A 5 10.77 -7.97 -11.84
C PRO A 5 12.09 -7.19 -11.96
N THR A 6 13.20 -7.84 -12.26
CA THR A 6 14.50 -7.18 -12.43
C THR A 6 14.50 -6.25 -13.65
N ARG A 7 13.84 -6.64 -14.72
CA ARG A 7 13.72 -5.83 -15.93
C ARG A 7 12.72 -4.69 -15.81
N TRP A 8 11.59 -4.94 -15.18
CA TRP A 8 10.44 -4.04 -15.19
C TRP A 8 10.14 -3.36 -13.85
N GLY A 9 10.89 -3.70 -12.81
CA GLY A 9 10.66 -3.19 -11.47
C GLY A 9 10.73 -1.67 -11.39
N ILE A 10 11.85 -1.07 -11.81
CA ILE A 10 12.03 0.39 -11.79
C ILE A 10 11.01 1.11 -12.68
N THR A 11 10.77 0.59 -13.89
CA THR A 11 9.81 1.18 -14.84
C THR A 11 8.41 1.26 -14.24
N LEU A 12 7.93 0.13 -13.65
CA LEU A 12 6.62 0.10 -13.03
C LEU A 12 6.57 1.01 -11.80
N GLN A 13 7.57 0.92 -10.91
CA GLN A 13 7.54 1.69 -9.66
C GLN A 13 7.68 3.20 -9.90
N THR A 14 8.43 3.63 -10.90
CA THR A 14 8.47 5.03 -11.32
C THR A 14 7.09 5.50 -11.81
N TYR A 15 6.43 4.68 -12.63
CA TYR A 15 5.08 5.00 -13.11
C TYR A 15 4.04 5.01 -11.98
N VAL A 16 4.15 4.08 -11.03
CA VAL A 16 3.29 4.05 -9.83
C VAL A 16 3.50 5.30 -8.99
N GLN A 17 4.75 5.72 -8.72
CA GLN A 17 5.01 6.96 -7.98
C GLN A 17 4.41 8.18 -8.67
N LEU A 18 4.56 8.30 -9.99
CA LEU A 18 3.98 9.39 -10.77
C LEU A 18 2.45 9.42 -10.67
N THR A 19 1.80 8.28 -10.91
CA THR A 19 0.34 8.20 -10.90
C THR A 19 -0.26 8.36 -9.51
N MET A 20 0.43 7.91 -8.46
CA MET A 20 0.01 8.14 -7.07
C MET A 20 0.17 9.62 -6.70
N LEU A 21 1.27 10.26 -7.09
CA LEU A 21 1.48 11.68 -6.88
C LEU A 21 0.39 12.51 -7.57
N ASP A 22 0.09 12.23 -8.82
CA ASP A 22 -0.99 12.88 -9.57
C ASP A 22 -2.33 12.77 -8.85
N ARG A 23 -2.65 11.59 -8.32
CA ARG A 23 -3.86 11.38 -7.51
C ARG A 23 -3.86 12.19 -6.21
N HIS A 24 -2.73 12.30 -5.52
CA HIS A 24 -2.61 13.14 -4.33
C HIS A 24 -2.84 14.62 -4.64
N LEU A 25 -2.36 15.09 -5.79
CA LEU A 25 -2.43 16.51 -6.19
C LEU A 25 -3.73 16.88 -6.92
N SER A 26 -4.49 15.91 -7.43
CA SER A 26 -5.72 16.18 -8.17
C SER A 26 -6.74 16.90 -7.29
N THR A 27 -7.44 17.88 -7.87
CA THR A 27 -8.51 18.60 -7.19
C THR A 27 -9.80 17.80 -7.16
N MET A 28 -10.54 17.86 -6.05
CA MET A 28 -11.86 17.25 -5.90
C MET A 28 -12.82 18.23 -5.25
N SER A 29 -14.09 18.17 -5.65
CA SER A 29 -15.18 18.93 -5.01
C SER A 29 -15.76 18.21 -3.78
N ALA A 30 -15.52 16.90 -3.62
CA ALA A 30 -16.02 16.13 -2.50
C ALA A 30 -15.22 16.44 -1.21
N PRO A 31 -15.88 16.46 -0.04
CA PRO A 31 -15.23 16.77 1.23
C PRO A 31 -14.25 15.69 1.70
N VAL A 32 -14.42 14.44 1.26
CA VAL A 32 -13.56 13.30 1.60
C VAL A 32 -13.02 12.65 0.34
N ARG A 33 -11.70 12.46 0.30
CA ARG A 33 -11.02 11.69 -0.73
C ARG A 33 -10.61 10.34 -0.16
N MET A 34 -11.04 9.28 -0.81
CA MET A 34 -10.56 7.94 -0.54
C MET A 34 -9.63 7.46 -1.65
N MET A 35 -8.51 6.88 -1.29
CA MET A 35 -7.53 6.32 -2.23
C MET A 35 -7.22 4.88 -1.86
N GLU A 36 -7.13 4.00 -2.86
CA GLU A 36 -6.50 2.70 -2.65
C GLU A 36 -4.99 2.89 -2.70
N ARG A 37 -4.34 2.64 -1.54
CA ARG A 37 -2.90 2.85 -1.36
C ARG A 37 -2.48 4.31 -1.53
N SER A 38 -1.18 4.56 -1.45
CA SER A 38 -0.58 5.88 -1.51
C SER A 38 0.85 5.81 -2.02
N ILE A 39 1.47 6.95 -2.24
CA ILE A 39 2.90 7.03 -2.57
C ILE A 39 3.77 6.41 -1.46
N TYR A 40 3.34 6.50 -0.19
CA TYR A 40 4.03 5.88 0.95
C TYR A 40 4.02 4.36 0.86
N SER A 41 2.87 3.73 0.60
CA SER A 41 2.80 2.28 0.43
C SER A 41 3.55 1.81 -0.82
N ALA A 42 3.56 2.59 -1.90
CA ALA A 42 4.37 2.28 -3.07
C ALA A 42 5.85 2.15 -2.72
N LYS A 43 6.40 3.10 -1.94
CA LYS A 43 7.81 3.09 -1.52
C LYS A 43 8.08 2.08 -0.41
N TYR A 44 7.35 2.16 0.70
CA TYR A 44 7.67 1.41 1.93
C TYR A 44 7.32 -0.08 1.86
N ILE A 45 6.42 -0.45 0.96
CA ILE A 45 6.00 -1.84 0.80
C ILE A 45 6.55 -2.44 -0.51
N PHE A 46 6.18 -1.89 -1.66
CA PHE A 46 6.45 -2.55 -2.94
C PHE A 46 7.88 -2.36 -3.42
N VAL A 47 8.43 -1.15 -3.37
CA VAL A 47 9.85 -0.89 -3.71
C VAL A 47 10.75 -1.60 -2.72
N GLU A 48 10.44 -1.49 -1.43
CA GLU A 48 11.18 -2.13 -0.36
C GLU A 48 11.20 -3.66 -0.51
N ASN A 49 10.06 -4.28 -0.81
CA ASN A 49 9.98 -5.71 -1.03
C ASN A 49 10.80 -6.17 -2.25
N LEU A 50 10.77 -5.42 -3.35
CA LEU A 50 11.58 -5.72 -4.53
C LEU A 50 13.08 -5.68 -4.19
N PHE A 51 13.49 -4.70 -3.42
CA PHE A 51 14.89 -4.55 -3.00
C PHE A 51 15.30 -5.67 -2.04
N ARG A 52 14.57 -5.89 -0.95
CA ARG A 52 14.89 -6.93 0.05
C ARG A 52 14.87 -8.34 -0.52
N SER A 53 14.06 -8.60 -1.53
CA SER A 53 14.03 -9.89 -2.23
C SER A 53 15.10 -10.04 -3.33
N GLY A 54 16.01 -9.08 -3.46
CA GLY A 54 17.07 -9.11 -4.49
C GLY A 54 16.58 -8.95 -5.93
N LYS A 55 15.35 -8.48 -6.12
CA LYS A 55 14.71 -8.30 -7.43
C LYS A 55 14.85 -6.88 -7.98
N MET A 56 15.49 -5.99 -7.24
CA MET A 56 15.76 -4.61 -7.66
C MET A 56 17.22 -4.30 -7.42
N PRO A 57 17.98 -3.86 -8.44
CA PRO A 57 19.34 -3.37 -8.27
C PRO A 57 19.42 -2.21 -7.26
N GLU A 58 20.54 -2.10 -6.55
CA GLU A 58 20.76 -1.06 -5.54
C GLU A 58 20.64 0.35 -6.13
N VAL A 59 21.12 0.56 -7.35
CA VAL A 59 21.02 1.86 -8.04
C VAL A 59 19.56 2.23 -8.33
N ASP A 60 18.72 1.28 -8.72
CA ASP A 60 17.30 1.53 -9.00
C ASP A 60 16.56 1.86 -7.70
N PHE A 61 16.89 1.15 -6.62
CA PHE A 61 16.35 1.43 -5.30
C PHE A 61 16.76 2.81 -4.79
N ALA A 62 18.02 3.22 -4.98
CA ALA A 62 18.52 4.54 -4.60
C ALA A 62 17.77 5.65 -5.37
N VAL A 63 17.63 5.54 -6.68
CA VAL A 63 16.90 6.51 -7.52
C VAL A 63 15.45 6.66 -7.05
N LEU A 64 14.73 5.56 -6.83
CA LEU A 64 13.34 5.61 -6.36
C LEU A 64 13.22 6.19 -4.94
N SER A 65 14.22 5.94 -4.09
CA SER A 65 14.27 6.49 -2.73
C SER A 65 14.49 8.00 -2.74
N GLU A 66 15.45 8.49 -3.52
CA GLU A 66 15.71 9.94 -3.66
C GLU A 66 14.51 10.68 -4.26
N TRP A 67 13.84 10.11 -5.26
CA TRP A 67 12.61 10.67 -5.81
C TRP A 67 11.50 10.78 -4.75
N PHE A 68 11.30 9.73 -3.98
CA PHE A 68 10.31 9.72 -2.91
C PHE A 68 10.64 10.76 -1.83
N GLU A 69 11.89 10.85 -1.40
CA GLU A 69 12.34 11.84 -0.41
C GLU A 69 12.14 13.26 -0.93
N TRP A 70 12.54 13.52 -2.17
CA TRP A 70 12.33 14.83 -2.77
C TRP A 70 10.85 15.21 -2.83
N ILE A 71 9.98 14.28 -3.26
CA ILE A 71 8.53 14.50 -3.33
C ILE A 71 7.98 14.84 -1.95
N THR A 72 8.28 14.03 -0.94
CA THR A 72 7.72 14.19 0.40
C THR A 72 8.24 15.44 1.13
N GLN A 73 9.42 15.93 0.78
CA GLN A 73 9.99 17.15 1.35
C GLN A 73 9.53 18.43 0.65
N ASN A 74 9.22 18.38 -0.65
CA ASN A 74 8.95 19.56 -1.46
C ASN A 74 7.49 19.72 -1.89
N ILE A 75 6.70 18.66 -1.79
CA ILE A 75 5.30 18.65 -2.23
C ILE A 75 4.40 18.29 -1.05
N ALA A 76 3.39 19.13 -0.80
CA ALA A 76 2.38 18.82 0.21
C ALA A 76 1.46 17.71 -0.28
N ILE A 77 1.56 16.54 0.34
CA ILE A 77 0.73 15.36 0.09
C ILE A 77 0.05 14.91 1.39
N PRO A 78 -0.93 15.67 1.89
CA PRO A 78 -1.55 15.38 3.17
C PRO A 78 -2.30 14.05 3.14
N VAL A 79 -2.18 13.32 4.24
CA VAL A 79 -2.98 12.12 4.53
C VAL A 79 -3.53 12.30 5.93
N ASP A 80 -4.85 12.26 6.07
CA ASP A 80 -5.52 12.49 7.36
C ASP A 80 -5.74 11.20 8.14
N LEU A 81 -5.97 10.09 7.43
CA LEU A 81 -6.21 8.77 8.01
C LEU A 81 -5.70 7.67 7.10
N ILE A 82 -5.09 6.65 7.68
CA ILE A 82 -4.79 5.39 7.02
C ILE A 82 -5.77 4.33 7.54
N VAL A 83 -6.58 3.76 6.67
CA VAL A 83 -7.41 2.60 6.99
C VAL A 83 -6.68 1.35 6.56
N TYR A 84 -6.21 0.57 7.52
CA TYR A 84 -5.50 -0.69 7.29
C TYR A 84 -6.45 -1.87 7.37
N LEU A 85 -6.80 -2.44 6.24
CA LEU A 85 -7.55 -3.68 6.15
C LEU A 85 -6.59 -4.85 6.42
N GLN A 86 -6.50 -5.25 7.69
CA GLN A 86 -5.56 -6.27 8.12
C GLN A 86 -6.08 -7.65 7.78
N SER A 87 -5.45 -8.31 6.80
CA SER A 87 -5.82 -9.66 6.36
C SER A 87 -4.61 -10.58 6.41
N SER A 88 -4.83 -11.84 6.77
CA SER A 88 -3.76 -12.84 6.79
C SER A 88 -3.26 -13.13 5.37
N PRO A 89 -1.97 -13.48 5.20
CA PRO A 89 -1.43 -13.88 3.90
C PRO A 89 -2.21 -15.04 3.26
N GLN A 90 -2.69 -15.98 4.07
CA GLN A 90 -3.48 -17.11 3.64
C GLN A 90 -4.81 -16.67 3.02
N THR A 91 -5.58 -15.84 3.73
CA THR A 91 -6.83 -15.26 3.22
C THR A 91 -6.59 -14.47 1.93
N CYS A 92 -5.53 -13.65 1.89
CA CYS A 92 -5.16 -12.91 0.68
C CYS A 92 -4.86 -13.83 -0.49
N HIS A 93 -4.17 -14.96 -0.25
CA HIS A 93 -3.82 -15.95 -1.29
C HIS A 93 -5.06 -16.70 -1.80
N GLU A 94 -6.00 -17.05 -0.93
CA GLU A 94 -7.28 -17.66 -1.31
C GLU A 94 -8.09 -16.70 -2.18
N ARG A 95 -8.28 -15.45 -1.75
CA ARG A 95 -9.00 -14.42 -2.51
C ARG A 95 -8.33 -14.11 -3.85
N LEU A 96 -7.01 -14.16 -3.92
CA LEU A 96 -6.25 -14.00 -5.16
C LEU A 96 -6.57 -15.13 -6.15
N LYS A 97 -6.64 -16.36 -5.68
CA LYS A 97 -7.04 -17.52 -6.50
C LYS A 97 -8.49 -17.42 -6.98
N GLU A 98 -9.41 -17.04 -6.10
CA GLU A 98 -10.82 -16.84 -6.44
C GLU A 98 -11.03 -15.74 -7.49
N ARG A 99 -10.24 -14.67 -7.42
CA ARG A 99 -10.28 -13.57 -8.38
C ARG A 99 -9.81 -13.94 -9.78
N CYS A 100 -9.00 -14.99 -9.92
CA CYS A 100 -8.60 -15.61 -11.19
C CYS A 100 -7.95 -14.66 -12.21
N ARG A 101 -7.17 -13.67 -11.81
CA ARG A 101 -6.39 -12.82 -12.74
C ARG A 101 -5.18 -13.59 -13.26
N GLU A 102 -5.01 -13.65 -14.58
CA GLU A 102 -3.94 -14.42 -15.21
C GLU A 102 -2.54 -13.97 -14.74
N GLU A 103 -2.32 -12.66 -14.64
CA GLU A 103 -1.05 -12.07 -14.21
C GLU A 103 -0.70 -12.33 -12.74
N GLU A 104 -1.67 -12.71 -11.92
CA GLU A 104 -1.52 -12.94 -10.49
C GLU A 104 -1.33 -14.42 -10.14
N LYS A 105 -1.60 -15.35 -11.07
CA LYS A 105 -1.50 -16.80 -10.84
C LYS A 105 -0.11 -17.28 -10.39
N ILE A 106 0.92 -16.50 -10.70
CA ILE A 106 2.31 -16.81 -10.36
C ILE A 106 2.76 -16.23 -9.02
N ILE A 107 1.88 -15.53 -8.29
CA ILE A 107 2.22 -14.91 -7.00
C ILE A 107 2.21 -16.00 -5.92
N PRO A 108 3.37 -16.33 -5.32
CA PRO A 108 3.45 -17.33 -4.27
C PRO A 108 3.00 -16.77 -2.92
N LEU A 109 2.70 -17.65 -1.98
CA LEU A 109 2.30 -17.26 -0.62
C LEU A 109 3.40 -16.46 0.09
N GLU A 110 4.65 -16.85 -0.08
CA GLU A 110 5.82 -16.19 0.52
C GLU A 110 5.93 -14.70 0.12
N TYR A 111 5.50 -14.34 -1.08
CA TYR A 111 5.42 -12.94 -1.50
C TYR A 111 4.38 -12.18 -0.68
N LEU A 112 3.22 -12.78 -0.44
CA LEU A 112 2.14 -12.17 0.36
C LEU A 112 2.55 -12.08 1.84
N GLU A 113 3.27 -13.07 2.36
CA GLU A 113 3.84 -13.05 3.71
C GLU A 113 4.83 -11.90 3.88
N ALA A 114 5.73 -11.70 2.91
CA ALA A 114 6.69 -10.61 2.92
C ALA A 114 6.00 -9.24 2.87
N ILE A 115 4.99 -9.06 2.02
CA ILE A 115 4.19 -7.84 1.95
C ILE A 115 3.43 -7.60 3.26
N HIS A 116 2.80 -8.62 3.82
CA HIS A 116 2.10 -8.54 5.10
C HIS A 116 3.05 -8.10 6.22
N GLN A 117 4.23 -8.72 6.32
CA GLN A 117 5.22 -8.36 7.34
C GLN A 117 5.66 -6.89 7.24
N LEU A 118 5.85 -6.38 6.01
CA LEU A 118 6.20 -4.97 5.81
C LEU A 118 5.08 -4.02 6.28
N TYR A 119 3.82 -4.36 6.03
CA TYR A 119 2.68 -3.59 6.53
C TYR A 119 2.59 -3.64 8.07
N GLU A 120 2.77 -4.81 8.68
CA GLU A 120 2.77 -4.97 10.13
C GLU A 120 3.90 -4.15 10.79
N ASP A 121 5.11 -4.21 10.23
CA ASP A 121 6.26 -3.47 10.74
C ASP A 121 6.07 -1.95 10.59
N TRP A 122 5.43 -1.52 9.51
CA TRP A 122 5.18 -0.09 9.26
C TRP A 122 4.00 0.45 10.07
N LEU A 123 2.81 -0.15 9.98
CA LEU A 123 1.55 0.43 10.49
C LEU A 123 1.22 0.01 11.91
N ILE A 124 1.57 -1.21 12.31
CA ILE A 124 1.24 -1.75 13.64
C ILE A 124 2.40 -1.54 14.62
N LYS A 125 3.58 -2.11 14.30
CA LYS A 125 4.75 -2.02 15.17
C LYS A 125 5.44 -0.66 15.12
N LYS A 126 5.29 0.07 14.00
CA LYS A 126 5.91 1.39 13.74
C LYS A 126 7.43 1.36 13.90
N THR A 127 8.05 0.26 13.47
CA THR A 127 9.50 0.01 13.63
C THR A 127 10.32 0.31 12.39
N SER A 128 9.68 0.39 11.20
CA SER A 128 10.40 0.46 9.92
C SER A 128 10.47 1.86 9.34
N PHE A 129 9.32 2.54 9.23
CA PHE A 129 9.20 3.83 8.54
C PHE A 129 8.27 4.78 9.29
N ASN A 130 8.38 6.07 8.98
CA ASN A 130 7.45 7.06 9.50
C ASN A 130 6.03 6.77 9.03
N VAL A 131 5.07 6.88 9.94
CA VAL A 131 3.63 6.73 9.66
C VAL A 131 3.04 8.13 9.50
N PRO A 132 2.62 8.54 8.29
CA PRO A 132 2.27 9.94 8.01
C PRO A 132 0.93 10.39 8.60
N ALA A 133 0.10 9.45 9.08
CA ALA A 133 -1.23 9.75 9.63
C ALA A 133 -1.64 8.70 10.69
N PRO A 134 -2.67 8.95 11.51
CA PRO A 134 -3.28 7.93 12.36
C PRO A 134 -3.70 6.69 11.56
N VAL A 135 -3.64 5.53 12.20
CA VAL A 135 -4.00 4.25 11.56
C VAL A 135 -5.24 3.67 12.24
N LEU A 136 -6.29 3.49 11.45
CA LEU A 136 -7.47 2.71 11.83
C LEU A 136 -7.29 1.29 11.30
N VAL A 137 -7.18 0.31 12.19
CA VAL A 137 -7.05 -1.10 11.81
C VAL A 137 -8.43 -1.76 11.79
N ILE A 138 -8.76 -2.39 10.67
CA ILE A 138 -9.98 -3.18 10.51
C ILE A 138 -9.58 -4.61 10.16
N PRO A 139 -9.86 -5.61 11.03
CA PRO A 139 -9.66 -7.01 10.69
C PRO A 139 -10.45 -7.38 9.41
N ALA A 140 -9.78 -8.02 8.46
CA ALA A 140 -10.35 -8.20 7.12
C ALA A 140 -10.28 -9.65 6.60
N ASP A 141 -10.22 -10.63 7.48
CA ASP A 141 -10.28 -12.05 7.13
C ASP A 141 -11.70 -12.59 6.99
N ASP A 142 -12.69 -11.84 7.45
CA ASP A 142 -14.10 -12.22 7.42
C ASP A 142 -14.70 -12.21 6.01
N ASP A 143 -15.87 -12.84 5.88
CA ASP A 143 -16.69 -12.81 4.66
C ASP A 143 -17.22 -11.38 4.36
N LEU A 144 -17.73 -11.20 3.13
CA LEU A 144 -18.20 -9.91 2.66
C LEU A 144 -19.30 -9.30 3.54
N GLN A 145 -20.23 -10.10 4.09
CA GLN A 145 -21.33 -9.60 4.89
C GLN A 145 -20.84 -9.00 6.20
N LYS A 146 -19.94 -9.70 6.87
CA LYS A 146 -19.31 -9.20 8.10
C LYS A 146 -18.42 -7.99 7.83
N MET A 147 -17.69 -7.99 6.70
CA MET A 147 -16.89 -6.84 6.31
C MET A 147 -17.74 -5.58 6.07
N LEU A 148 -18.89 -5.71 5.41
CA LEU A 148 -19.82 -4.59 5.24
C LEU A 148 -20.32 -4.04 6.57
N HIS A 149 -20.59 -4.91 7.54
CA HIS A 149 -20.99 -4.50 8.88
C HIS A 149 -19.84 -3.74 9.58
N GLN A 150 -18.62 -4.23 9.54
CA GLN A 150 -17.45 -3.55 10.10
C GLN A 150 -17.21 -2.18 9.46
N TYR A 151 -17.42 -2.04 8.15
CA TYR A 151 -17.32 -0.74 7.48
C TYR A 151 -18.38 0.24 7.97
N GLU A 152 -19.62 -0.21 8.17
CA GLU A 152 -20.68 0.66 8.68
C GLU A 152 -20.43 1.08 10.14
N GLU A 153 -19.96 0.18 10.99
CA GLU A 153 -19.57 0.50 12.38
C GLU A 153 -18.44 1.53 12.45
N ASN A 154 -17.50 1.48 11.52
CA ASN A 154 -16.36 2.40 11.48
C ASN A 154 -16.58 3.61 10.55
N ARG A 155 -17.75 3.74 9.94
CA ARG A 155 -18.04 4.75 8.93
C ARG A 155 -17.73 6.18 9.39
N GLU A 156 -18.18 6.55 10.57
CA GLU A 156 -17.96 7.90 11.10
C GLU A 156 -16.46 8.19 11.30
N LYS A 157 -15.71 7.21 11.82
CA LYS A 157 -14.25 7.34 11.99
C LYS A 157 -13.54 7.48 10.64
N ILE A 158 -13.95 6.68 9.65
CA ILE A 158 -13.38 6.72 8.30
C ILE A 158 -13.64 8.08 7.64
N LEU A 159 -14.87 8.62 7.78
CA LEU A 159 -15.25 9.87 7.15
C LEU A 159 -14.81 11.12 7.93
N ALA A 160 -14.59 11.01 9.23
CA ALA A 160 -14.09 12.11 10.06
C ALA A 160 -12.57 12.34 9.94
N GLY A 161 -11.84 11.41 9.34
CA GLY A 161 -10.37 11.51 9.19
C GLY A 161 -9.65 11.49 10.53
N SER A 162 -8.77 12.46 10.77
CA SER A 162 -7.84 12.49 11.92
C SER A 162 -8.48 12.65 13.31
N ASN A 163 -9.78 12.64 13.44
CA ASN A 163 -10.46 12.67 14.74
C ASN A 163 -10.57 11.28 15.41
N VAL A 164 -9.65 10.37 15.11
CA VAL A 164 -9.57 9.01 15.68
C VAL A 164 -8.53 8.93 16.79
#